data_f8bd0b6b476275bbd2d97310f11a536c
#
_entry.id   f8bd0b6b476275bbd2d97310f11a536c
#
_cell.length_a   1.000
_cell.length_b   1.000
_cell.length_c   1.000
_cell.angle_alpha   90.00
_cell.angle_beta   90.00
_cell.angle_gamma   90.00
#
_symmetry.space_group_name_H-M   'P 1'
#
loop_
_entity.id
_entity.type
_entity.pdbx_description
1 polymer ?
#
loop_
_entity_poly.entity_id
_entity_poly.type
_entity_poly.pdbx_seq_one_letter_code
_entity_poly.pdbx_strand_id
1 'polypeptide(L)'
;MSEKERFLNALSGAPVDRPPFIAPGALILEPLSVALTQGGFNLEKLRNDPYALAELSLFMRKEAGLENAGMPFLMRLESCSYHGETDEVFSRSKPLEFTYPLKDVSDYKGLSQKKEPLRLGLDTIRILSSKIKDTPLIADVCGPVSLAASLLDGKTLLKSMAKDLLGTRGLLEF
;
A
#
# COMPACT_ATOMS: atom_id res chain seq x y z
N MET A 1 6.48 23.01 -17.38
CA MET A 1 7.04 22.14 -16.31
C MET A 1 6.29 20.81 -16.35
N SER A 2 6.98 19.68 -16.41
CA SER A 2 6.34 18.36 -16.35
C SER A 2 5.80 18.11 -14.93
N GLU A 3 4.88 17.12 -14.79
CA GLU A 3 4.34 16.71 -13.47
C GLU A 3 5.46 16.28 -12.52
N LYS A 4 6.43 15.53 -13.04
CA LYS A 4 7.59 15.06 -12.27
C LYS A 4 8.51 16.18 -11.83
N GLU A 5 8.82 17.13 -12.72
CA GLU A 5 9.61 18.32 -12.36
C GLU A 5 8.91 19.17 -11.31
N ARG A 6 7.61 19.41 -11.48
CA ARG A 6 6.80 20.15 -10.51
C ARG A 6 6.84 19.51 -9.14
N PHE A 7 6.63 18.18 -9.09
CA PHE A 7 6.67 17.42 -7.84
C PHE A 7 8.04 17.49 -7.16
N LEU A 8 9.12 17.25 -7.90
CA LEU A 8 10.48 17.29 -7.36
C LEU A 8 10.89 18.71 -6.90
N ASN A 9 10.50 19.73 -7.66
CA ASN A 9 10.75 21.11 -7.28
C ASN A 9 9.97 21.49 -6.01
N ALA A 10 8.70 21.08 -5.90
CA ALA A 10 7.91 21.33 -4.69
C ALA A 10 8.53 20.65 -3.46
N LEU A 11 9.01 19.40 -3.59
CA LEU A 11 9.69 18.69 -2.50
C LEU A 11 10.99 19.35 -2.06
N SER A 12 11.74 19.91 -3.00
CA SER A 12 13.01 20.61 -2.70
C SER A 12 12.85 22.07 -2.29
N GLY A 13 11.63 22.60 -2.26
CA GLY A 13 11.36 24.01 -2.02
C GLY A 13 11.74 24.92 -3.18
N ALA A 14 11.98 24.40 -4.38
CA ALA A 14 12.23 25.18 -5.57
C ALA A 14 10.93 25.78 -6.16
N PRO A 15 11.02 26.87 -6.95
CA PRO A 15 9.84 27.47 -7.56
C PRO A 15 9.09 26.51 -8.47
N VAL A 16 7.76 26.55 -8.38
CA VAL A 16 6.83 25.76 -9.21
C VAL A 16 5.80 26.69 -9.87
N ASP A 17 5.29 26.28 -11.02
CA ASP A 17 4.23 27.00 -11.73
C ASP A 17 2.88 26.96 -10.98
N ARG A 18 2.63 25.89 -10.23
CA ARG A 18 1.49 25.69 -9.33
C ARG A 18 1.78 24.53 -8.37
N PRO A 19 1.06 24.40 -7.25
CA PRO A 19 1.18 23.21 -6.40
C PRO A 19 0.87 21.94 -7.17
N PRO A 20 1.64 20.83 -7.00
CA PRO A 20 1.32 19.55 -7.60
C PRO A 20 0.07 18.94 -6.95
N PHE A 21 -0.82 18.38 -7.78
CA PHE A 21 -2.02 17.68 -7.32
C PHE A 21 -1.73 16.19 -7.23
N ILE A 22 -1.40 15.72 -6.04
CA ILE A 22 -0.98 14.34 -5.79
C ILE A 22 -1.83 13.68 -4.71
N ALA A 23 -2.00 12.36 -4.83
CA ALA A 23 -2.54 11.50 -3.79
C ALA A 23 -1.58 10.33 -3.58
N PRO A 24 -0.68 10.40 -2.57
CA PRO A 24 0.11 9.26 -2.15
C PRO A 24 -0.83 8.14 -1.67
N GLY A 25 -0.51 6.89 -1.97
CA GLY A 25 -1.32 5.75 -1.53
C GLY A 25 -2.57 5.47 -2.33
N ALA A 26 -2.72 6.15 -3.48
CA ALA A 26 -3.83 5.98 -4.40
C ALA A 26 -5.15 5.61 -3.71
N LEU A 27 -6.00 6.56 -3.64
CA LEU A 27 -7.45 6.54 -3.40
C LEU A 27 -8.03 5.22 -2.85
N ILE A 28 -8.41 5.28 -1.61
CA ILE A 28 -9.03 4.21 -0.84
C ILE A 28 -10.51 4.06 -1.26
N LEU A 29 -10.96 2.83 -1.44
CA LEU A 29 -12.33 2.28 -1.49
C LEU A 29 -13.38 2.90 -2.43
N GLU A 30 -13.75 4.18 -2.35
CA GLU A 30 -14.81 4.73 -3.20
C GLU A 30 -14.42 4.88 -4.67
N PRO A 31 -13.25 5.40 -5.00
CA PRO A 31 -12.75 5.39 -6.38
C PRO A 31 -12.57 3.99 -6.97
N LEU A 32 -12.30 2.98 -6.13
CA LEU A 32 -12.28 1.59 -6.61
C LEU A 32 -13.65 1.17 -7.15
N SER A 33 -14.76 1.54 -6.50
CA SER A 33 -16.08 1.18 -7.01
C SER A 33 -16.37 1.83 -8.34
N VAL A 34 -15.95 3.07 -8.52
CA VAL A 34 -16.05 3.78 -9.80
C VAL A 34 -15.18 3.10 -10.85
N ALA A 35 -13.94 2.76 -10.51
CA ALA A 35 -13.04 2.06 -11.43
C ALA A 35 -13.57 0.68 -11.83
N LEU A 36 -14.13 -0.09 -10.89
CA LEU A 36 -14.71 -1.40 -11.18
C LEU A 36 -15.98 -1.29 -12.06
N THR A 37 -16.82 -0.29 -11.81
CA THR A 37 -18.09 -0.13 -12.55
C THR A 37 -17.91 0.58 -13.87
N GLN A 38 -17.16 1.65 -13.94
CA GLN A 38 -16.96 2.48 -15.12
C GLN A 38 -15.74 2.09 -15.93
N GLY A 39 -14.67 1.62 -15.28
CA GLY A 39 -13.44 1.19 -15.93
C GLY A 39 -13.47 -0.26 -16.44
N GLY A 40 -14.50 -1.03 -16.08
CA GLY A 40 -14.62 -2.44 -16.48
C GLY A 40 -13.59 -3.36 -15.87
N PHE A 41 -12.99 -2.96 -14.74
CA PHE A 41 -11.98 -3.79 -14.04
C PHE A 41 -12.62 -4.95 -13.30
N ASN A 42 -12.01 -6.13 -13.40
CA ASN A 42 -12.42 -7.32 -12.69
C ASN A 42 -11.61 -7.49 -11.39
N LEU A 43 -12.30 -7.56 -10.26
CA LEU A 43 -11.68 -7.63 -8.94
C LEU A 43 -10.81 -8.88 -8.76
N GLU A 44 -11.25 -10.02 -9.27
CA GLU A 44 -10.49 -11.28 -9.18
C GLU A 44 -9.18 -11.19 -9.97
N LYS A 45 -9.21 -10.56 -11.15
CA LYS A 45 -8.02 -10.31 -11.94
C LYS A 45 -7.04 -9.38 -11.23
N LEU A 46 -7.54 -8.32 -10.58
CA LEU A 46 -6.70 -7.36 -9.86
C LEU A 46 -5.90 -8.00 -8.70
N ARG A 47 -6.39 -9.10 -8.14
CA ARG A 47 -5.72 -9.79 -7.03
C ARG A 47 -4.42 -10.48 -7.42
N ASN A 48 -4.28 -10.86 -8.69
CA ASN A 48 -3.21 -11.75 -9.14
C ASN A 48 -2.44 -11.23 -10.37
N ASP A 49 -2.91 -10.15 -10.99
CA ASP A 49 -2.34 -9.64 -12.26
C ASP A 49 -1.74 -8.24 -12.05
N PRO A 50 -0.40 -8.11 -12.04
CA PRO A 50 0.27 -6.82 -11.88
C PRO A 50 0.01 -5.87 -13.05
N TYR A 51 -0.31 -6.38 -14.25
CA TYR A 51 -0.70 -5.54 -15.39
C TYR A 51 -2.06 -4.92 -15.16
N ALA A 52 -3.03 -5.69 -14.67
CA ALA A 52 -4.36 -5.18 -14.34
C ALA A 52 -4.29 -4.11 -13.24
N LEU A 53 -3.45 -4.29 -12.22
CA LEU A 53 -3.21 -3.29 -11.17
C LEU A 53 -2.56 -2.02 -11.73
N ALA A 54 -1.60 -2.15 -12.64
CA ALA A 54 -0.97 -0.99 -13.27
C ALA A 54 -1.96 -0.21 -14.13
N GLU A 55 -2.81 -0.89 -14.91
CA GLU A 55 -3.86 -0.24 -15.70
C GLU A 55 -4.89 0.46 -14.80
N LEU A 56 -5.28 -0.17 -13.67
CA LEU A 56 -6.15 0.45 -12.69
C LEU A 56 -5.53 1.73 -12.12
N SER A 57 -4.25 1.72 -11.77
CA SER A 57 -3.53 2.90 -11.29
C SER A 57 -3.58 4.05 -12.30
N LEU A 58 -3.30 3.75 -13.57
CA LEU A 58 -3.32 4.75 -14.65
C LEU A 58 -4.74 5.27 -14.93
N PHE A 59 -5.72 4.40 -14.87
CA PHE A 59 -7.14 4.77 -14.99
C PHE A 59 -7.55 5.73 -13.86
N MET A 60 -7.29 5.35 -12.62
CA MET A 60 -7.63 6.16 -11.45
C MET A 60 -6.93 7.53 -11.47
N ARG A 61 -5.65 7.55 -11.84
CA ARG A 61 -4.90 8.79 -12.04
C ARG A 61 -5.60 9.71 -13.02
N LYS A 62 -5.99 9.18 -14.18
CA LYS A 62 -6.67 9.94 -15.25
C LYS A 62 -8.01 10.47 -14.79
N GLU A 63 -8.86 9.63 -14.22
CA GLU A 63 -10.21 10.01 -13.80
C GLU A 63 -10.22 11.02 -12.65
N ALA A 64 -9.27 10.93 -11.74
CA ALA A 64 -9.13 11.87 -10.62
C ALA A 64 -8.29 13.11 -10.95
N GLY A 65 -7.67 13.20 -12.14
CA GLY A 65 -6.80 14.29 -12.53
C GLY A 65 -5.52 14.39 -11.73
N LEU A 66 -5.03 13.27 -11.16
CA LEU A 66 -3.83 13.24 -10.34
C LEU A 66 -2.56 13.40 -11.18
N GLU A 67 -1.56 14.06 -10.60
CA GLU A 67 -0.25 14.25 -11.20
C GLU A 67 0.77 13.20 -10.77
N ASN A 68 0.34 12.17 -10.06
CA ASN A 68 1.16 11.01 -9.74
C ASN A 68 0.47 9.72 -10.15
N ALA A 69 1.26 8.70 -10.45
CA ALA A 69 0.83 7.32 -10.39
C ALA A 69 1.30 6.71 -9.07
N GLY A 70 0.55 5.77 -8.57
CA GLY A 70 0.88 5.06 -7.35
C GLY A 70 0.29 3.67 -7.40
N MET A 71 0.74 2.79 -6.53
CA MET A 71 0.14 1.49 -6.46
C MET A 71 -1.13 1.53 -5.60
N PRO A 72 -2.29 1.20 -6.16
CA PRO A 72 -3.51 1.11 -5.36
C PRO A 72 -3.41 -0.04 -4.35
N PHE A 73 -3.85 0.19 -3.11
CA PHE A 73 -4.04 -0.83 -2.06
C PHE A 73 -2.79 -1.44 -1.42
N LEU A 74 -1.59 -0.88 -1.62
CA LEU A 74 -0.35 -1.44 -1.10
C LEU A 74 -0.23 -1.45 0.44
N MET A 75 -0.98 -0.63 1.15
CA MET A 75 -0.86 -0.48 2.62
C MET A 75 -1.00 -1.79 3.42
N ARG A 76 -1.37 -2.89 2.77
CA ARG A 76 -1.55 -4.19 3.40
C ARG A 76 -0.71 -5.31 2.81
N LEU A 77 0.04 -5.07 1.74
CA LEU A 77 0.82 -6.13 1.12
C LEU A 77 1.89 -6.67 2.05
N GLU A 78 2.53 -5.82 2.84
CA GLU A 78 3.49 -6.24 3.84
C GLU A 78 2.82 -7.12 4.89
N SER A 79 1.68 -6.71 5.44
CA SER A 79 0.96 -7.54 6.41
C SER A 79 0.43 -8.83 5.80
N CYS A 80 -0.12 -8.79 4.59
CA CYS A 80 -0.56 -9.97 3.86
C CYS A 80 0.57 -10.97 3.61
N SER A 81 1.81 -10.49 3.48
CA SER A 81 2.97 -11.37 3.32
C SER A 81 3.23 -12.26 4.53
N TYR A 82 2.76 -11.87 5.72
CA TYR A 82 2.85 -12.66 6.96
C TYR A 82 1.59 -13.46 7.25
N HIS A 83 0.42 -12.96 6.87
CA HIS A 83 -0.87 -13.66 7.06
C HIS A 83 -1.13 -14.74 5.98
N GLY A 84 -0.58 -14.54 4.80
CA GLY A 84 -0.78 -15.46 3.67
C GLY A 84 -2.09 -15.31 2.93
N GLU A 85 -2.90 -14.30 3.24
CA GLU A 85 -4.18 -14.04 2.60
C GLU A 85 -4.12 -12.73 1.82
N THR A 86 -4.20 -12.80 0.49
CA THR A 86 -4.33 -11.64 -0.40
C THR A 86 -5.79 -11.19 -0.53
N ASP A 87 -6.74 -12.02 -0.12
CA ASP A 87 -8.17 -11.76 -0.28
C ASP A 87 -8.69 -10.57 0.53
N GLU A 88 -8.06 -10.27 1.65
CA GLU A 88 -8.45 -9.14 2.50
C GLU A 88 -8.18 -7.77 1.89
N VAL A 89 -7.19 -7.66 0.99
CA VAL A 89 -6.84 -6.38 0.35
C VAL A 89 -8.01 -5.82 -0.45
N PHE A 90 -8.84 -6.69 -1.02
CA PHE A 90 -9.93 -6.33 -1.91
C PHE A 90 -11.33 -6.65 -1.36
N SER A 91 -11.44 -7.12 -0.12
CA SER A 91 -12.74 -7.50 0.44
C SER A 91 -13.52 -6.27 0.91
N ARG A 92 -14.73 -6.08 0.34
CA ARG A 92 -15.67 -5.01 0.71
C ARG A 92 -16.80 -5.48 1.64
N SER A 93 -17.01 -6.77 1.75
CA SER A 93 -18.32 -7.30 2.20
C SER A 93 -18.35 -7.80 3.62
N LYS A 94 -17.24 -7.78 4.35
CA LYS A 94 -17.19 -8.17 5.76
C LYS A 94 -16.53 -7.09 6.60
N PRO A 95 -17.01 -6.82 7.83
CA PRO A 95 -16.17 -6.18 8.82
C PRO A 95 -14.86 -6.96 8.85
N LEU A 96 -13.74 -6.25 8.76
CA LEU A 96 -12.42 -6.87 8.80
C LEU A 96 -12.27 -7.61 10.14
N GLU A 97 -12.57 -8.89 10.17
CA GLU A 97 -12.14 -9.77 11.24
C GLU A 97 -10.63 -9.97 11.06
N PHE A 98 -9.87 -9.11 11.75
CA PHE A 98 -8.43 -9.24 11.78
C PHE A 98 -8.06 -10.47 12.59
N THR A 99 -7.61 -11.51 11.92
CA THR A 99 -6.86 -12.58 12.56
C THR A 99 -5.41 -12.13 12.69
N TYR A 100 -5.02 -11.78 13.90
CA TYR A 100 -3.64 -11.41 14.17
C TYR A 100 -2.77 -12.66 14.27
N PRO A 101 -1.67 -12.77 13.50
CA PRO A 101 -0.78 -13.94 13.56
C PRO A 101 0.00 -14.02 14.87
N LEU A 102 0.17 -12.89 15.57
CA LEU A 102 0.87 -12.82 16.83
C LEU A 102 -0.09 -12.69 18.00
N LYS A 103 0.23 -13.36 19.10
CA LYS A 103 -0.45 -13.22 20.40
C LYS A 103 0.34 -12.36 21.37
N ASP A 104 1.66 -12.36 21.22
CA ASP A 104 2.61 -11.60 22.03
C ASP A 104 3.70 -10.99 21.17
N VAL A 105 4.34 -9.93 21.65
CA VAL A 105 5.43 -9.25 20.93
C VAL A 105 6.65 -10.13 20.71
N SER A 106 6.89 -11.12 21.55
CA SER A 106 8.00 -12.07 21.43
C SER A 106 7.82 -13.09 20.31
N ASP A 107 6.59 -13.27 19.83
CA ASP A 107 6.25 -14.29 18.82
C ASP A 107 6.78 -13.94 17.42
N TYR A 108 7.26 -12.70 17.20
CA TYR A 108 7.75 -12.25 15.89
C TYR A 108 8.88 -13.14 15.33
N LYS A 109 9.66 -13.77 16.20
CA LYS A 109 10.76 -14.67 15.81
C LYS A 109 10.30 -15.90 15.05
N GLY A 110 9.02 -16.28 15.19
CA GLY A 110 8.39 -17.38 14.48
C GLY A 110 7.69 -16.98 13.18
N LEU A 111 7.65 -15.68 12.85
CA LEU A 111 7.02 -15.20 11.61
C LEU A 111 7.82 -15.65 10.39
N SER A 112 7.09 -16.10 9.39
CA SER A 112 7.67 -16.39 8.07
C SER A 112 6.96 -15.56 7.01
N GLN A 113 7.75 -14.89 6.17
CA GLN A 113 7.23 -14.02 5.13
C GLN A 113 6.99 -14.80 3.84
N LYS A 114 5.77 -14.72 3.31
CA LYS A 114 5.43 -15.18 1.97
C LYS A 114 5.78 -14.09 0.95
N LYS A 115 6.47 -14.46 -0.12
CA LYS A 115 6.99 -13.51 -1.10
C LYS A 115 5.93 -13.05 -2.13
N GLU A 116 4.89 -13.85 -2.33
CA GLU A 116 3.91 -13.66 -3.40
C GLU A 116 3.17 -12.31 -3.32
N PRO A 117 2.65 -11.86 -2.16
CA PRO A 117 1.96 -10.57 -2.08
C PRO A 117 2.89 -9.41 -2.42
N LEU A 118 4.12 -9.42 -1.90
CA LEU A 118 5.10 -8.37 -2.18
C LEU A 118 5.53 -8.37 -3.65
N ARG A 119 5.64 -9.55 -4.28
CA ARG A 119 6.01 -9.69 -5.68
C ARG A 119 4.98 -9.04 -6.59
N LEU A 120 3.68 -9.25 -6.32
CA LEU A 120 2.60 -8.59 -7.05
C LEU A 120 2.78 -7.05 -7.05
N GLY A 121 3.06 -6.47 -5.87
CA GLY A 121 3.32 -5.04 -5.73
C GLY A 121 4.56 -4.57 -6.50
N LEU A 122 5.68 -5.25 -6.32
CA LEU A 122 6.93 -4.90 -6.98
C LEU A 122 6.83 -5.00 -8.50
N ASP A 123 6.16 -6.03 -9.03
CA ASP A 123 5.98 -6.19 -10.47
C ASP A 123 5.03 -5.11 -11.03
N THR A 124 3.99 -4.72 -10.29
CA THR A 124 3.13 -3.58 -10.67
C THR A 124 3.92 -2.27 -10.75
N ILE A 125 4.77 -2.00 -9.75
CA ILE A 125 5.64 -0.81 -9.76
C ILE A 125 6.60 -0.82 -10.95
N ARG A 126 7.20 -1.95 -11.28
CA ARG A 126 8.08 -2.10 -12.47
C ARG A 126 7.33 -1.80 -13.76
N ILE A 127 6.10 -2.31 -13.90
CA ILE A 127 5.25 -2.06 -15.07
C ILE A 127 4.92 -0.58 -15.16
N LEU A 128 4.47 0.05 -14.07
CA LEU A 128 4.19 1.48 -14.04
C LEU A 128 5.42 2.31 -14.42
N SER A 129 6.58 2.01 -13.81
CA SER A 129 7.84 2.69 -14.11
C SER A 129 8.25 2.60 -15.57
N SER A 130 7.90 1.51 -16.26
CA SER A 130 8.17 1.37 -17.70
C SER A 130 7.22 2.18 -18.59
N LYS A 131 5.99 2.43 -18.11
CA LYS A 131 4.94 3.12 -18.88
C LYS A 131 4.95 4.65 -18.70
N ILE A 132 5.44 5.16 -17.56
CA ILE A 132 5.43 6.59 -17.22
C ILE A 132 6.85 7.14 -17.11
N LYS A 133 7.10 8.30 -17.72
CA LYS A 133 8.42 8.98 -17.68
C LYS A 133 8.36 10.33 -16.99
N ASP A 134 7.36 11.13 -17.33
CA ASP A 134 7.23 12.53 -16.88
C ASP A 134 6.20 12.69 -15.75
N THR A 135 5.69 11.60 -15.22
CA THR A 135 4.79 11.53 -14.08
C THR A 135 5.54 10.92 -12.89
N PRO A 136 5.46 11.48 -11.68
CA PRO A 136 6.04 10.86 -10.51
C PRO A 136 5.32 9.55 -10.18
N LEU A 137 6.10 8.52 -9.88
CA LEU A 137 5.62 7.26 -9.33
C LEU A 137 5.87 7.26 -7.83
N ILE A 138 4.80 7.20 -7.06
CA ILE A 138 4.87 7.19 -5.60
C ILE A 138 4.49 5.78 -5.13
N ALA A 139 5.40 5.14 -4.40
CA ALA A 139 5.16 3.87 -3.74
C ALA A 139 5.05 4.09 -2.23
N ASP A 140 4.00 3.58 -1.63
CA ASP A 140 3.81 3.62 -0.20
C ASP A 140 4.41 2.38 0.46
N VAL A 141 4.98 2.56 1.62
CA VAL A 141 5.53 1.49 2.45
C VAL A 141 4.88 1.56 3.82
N CYS A 142 4.43 0.42 4.33
CA CYS A 142 3.85 0.35 5.65
C CYS A 142 4.92 0.68 6.71
N GLY A 143 4.63 1.67 7.55
CA GLY A 143 5.53 2.02 8.65
C GLY A 143 5.60 0.90 9.69
N PRO A 144 6.71 0.78 10.45
CA PRO A 144 6.92 -0.34 11.38
C PRO A 144 5.82 -0.46 12.44
N VAL A 145 5.33 0.64 12.98
CA VAL A 145 4.24 0.62 13.97
C VAL A 145 2.93 0.16 13.34
N SER A 146 2.62 0.60 12.12
CA SER A 146 1.42 0.18 11.40
C SER A 146 1.48 -1.29 11.02
N LEU A 147 2.65 -1.76 10.60
CA LEU A 147 2.87 -3.18 10.32
C LEU A 147 2.72 -4.02 11.59
N ALA A 148 3.37 -3.64 12.70
CA ALA A 148 3.22 -4.32 13.98
C ALA A 148 1.76 -4.36 14.44
N ALA A 149 1.01 -3.25 14.28
CA ALA A 149 -0.41 -3.20 14.64
C ALA A 149 -1.31 -4.04 13.72
N SER A 150 -0.83 -4.43 12.54
CA SER A 150 -1.51 -5.39 11.67
C SER A 150 -1.18 -6.85 11.99
N LEU A 151 -0.06 -7.09 12.66
CA LEU A 151 0.40 -8.44 13.04
C LEU A 151 -0.01 -8.83 14.45
N LEU A 152 -0.18 -7.85 15.33
CA LEU A 152 -0.56 -8.02 16.73
C LEU A 152 -1.72 -7.09 17.06
N ASP A 153 -2.70 -7.56 17.84
CA ASP A 153 -3.80 -6.71 18.30
C ASP A 153 -3.30 -5.39 18.90
N GLY A 154 -3.87 -4.26 18.43
CA GLY A 154 -3.40 -2.93 18.79
C GLY A 154 -3.43 -2.63 20.29
N LYS A 155 -4.39 -3.21 21.05
CA LYS A 155 -4.44 -3.08 22.50
C LYS A 155 -3.29 -3.83 23.16
N THR A 156 -2.94 -4.99 22.65
CA THR A 156 -1.79 -5.79 23.11
C THR A 156 -0.50 -5.07 22.76
N LEU A 157 -0.36 -4.56 21.53
CA LEU A 157 0.82 -3.77 21.14
C LEU A 157 1.03 -2.56 22.06
N LEU A 158 0.01 -1.75 22.31
CA LEU A 158 0.10 -0.58 23.20
C LEU A 158 0.48 -0.97 24.64
N LYS A 159 -0.07 -2.08 25.15
CA LYS A 159 0.33 -2.59 26.48
C LYS A 159 1.78 -3.02 26.51
N SER A 160 2.25 -3.67 25.46
CA SER A 160 3.64 -4.12 25.35
C SER A 160 4.62 -2.96 25.22
N MET A 161 4.26 -1.92 24.47
CA MET A 161 5.06 -0.68 24.42
C MET A 161 5.29 -0.06 25.80
N ALA A 162 4.33 -0.20 26.71
CA ALA A 162 4.44 0.31 28.08
C ALA A 162 5.17 -0.63 29.07
N LYS A 163 5.13 -1.95 28.83
CA LYS A 163 5.59 -2.96 29.79
C LYS A 163 6.80 -3.78 29.35
N ASP A 164 6.94 -4.00 28.05
CA ASP A 164 8.03 -4.77 27.43
C ASP A 164 8.63 -3.99 26.26
N LEU A 165 9.46 -3.02 26.60
CA LEU A 165 10.10 -2.16 25.60
C LEU A 165 11.07 -2.95 24.71
N LEU A 166 11.76 -3.96 25.24
CA LEU A 166 12.72 -4.75 24.46
C LEU A 166 12.03 -5.67 23.46
N GLY A 167 10.97 -6.39 23.88
CA GLY A 167 10.19 -7.22 22.96
C GLY A 167 9.49 -6.38 21.89
N THR A 168 8.92 -5.24 22.27
CA THR A 168 8.29 -4.30 21.34
C THR A 168 9.29 -3.76 20.33
N ARG A 169 10.48 -3.35 20.76
CA ARG A 169 11.55 -2.91 19.88
C ARG A 169 11.95 -4.00 18.90
N GLY A 170 12.12 -5.24 19.38
CA GLY A 170 12.44 -6.38 18.52
C GLY A 170 11.40 -6.62 17.42
N LEU A 171 10.10 -6.45 17.71
CA LEU A 171 9.02 -6.53 16.72
C LEU A 171 9.07 -5.37 15.72
N LEU A 172 9.40 -4.16 16.14
CA LEU A 172 9.44 -2.97 15.27
C LEU A 172 10.67 -2.93 14.36
N GLU A 173 11.75 -3.61 14.74
CA GLU A 173 13.01 -3.71 13.98
C GLU A 173 13.06 -4.97 13.08
N PHE A 174 12.11 -5.90 13.24
CA PHE A 174 11.98 -7.12 12.45
C PHE A 174 11.56 -6.83 11.01
#